data_83d7dcd565394c2e2a3ea10fb0c5c448
#
_entry.id   83d7dcd565394c2e2a3ea10fb0c5c448
#
_cell.length_a   1.000
_cell.length_b   1.000
_cell.length_c   1.000
_cell.angle_alpha   90.00
_cell.angle_beta   90.00
_cell.angle_gamma   90.00
#
_symmetry.space_group_name_H-M   'P 1'
#
loop_
_entity.id
_entity.type
_entity.pdbx_description
1 polymer ?
#
loop_
_entity_poly.entity_id
_entity_poly.type
_entity_poly.pdbx_seq_one_letter_code
_entity_poly.pdbx_strand_id
1 'polypeptide(L)' 'GVAVPVSTASLQPGDLLFWGDVAAPYHVAIYVGNGQYVSAADEQQGVILATISSYFWPSTARRIL' A
#
# COMPACT_ATOMS: atom_id res chain seq x y z
N GLY A 1 -4.90 3.58 17.24
CA GLY A 1 -5.26 2.38 16.53
C GLY A 1 -4.17 1.34 16.52
N VAL A 2 -4.57 0.10 16.30
CA VAL A 2 -3.66 -1.03 16.20
C VAL A 2 -3.59 -1.47 14.74
N ALA A 3 -2.38 -1.63 14.22
CA ALA A 3 -2.18 -2.14 12.87
C ALA A 3 -2.15 -3.66 12.90
N VAL A 4 -3.00 -4.29 12.11
CA VAL A 4 -3.08 -5.75 12.03
C VAL A 4 -2.75 -6.20 10.62
N PRO A 5 -2.07 -7.37 10.45
CA PRO A 5 -1.77 -7.91 9.12
C PRO A 5 -3.06 -8.25 8.37
N VAL A 6 -3.08 -7.99 7.07
CA VAL A 6 -4.16 -8.43 6.20
C VAL A 6 -3.57 -9.06 4.95
N SER A 7 -4.33 -9.96 4.32
CA SER A 7 -3.92 -10.58 3.08
C SER A 7 -3.97 -9.55 1.95
N THR A 8 -2.94 -9.54 1.09
CA THR A 8 -2.93 -8.70 -0.11
C THR A 8 -4.00 -9.12 -1.12
N ALA A 9 -4.65 -10.27 -0.91
CA ALA A 9 -5.79 -10.72 -1.72
C ALA A 9 -7.12 -10.24 -1.17
N SER A 10 -7.16 -9.60 0.01
CA SER A 10 -8.40 -9.20 0.69
C SER A 10 -8.34 -7.74 1.13
N LEU A 11 -7.79 -6.86 0.28
CA LEU A 11 -7.60 -5.46 0.61
C LEU A 11 -8.93 -4.70 0.66
N GLN A 12 -9.01 -3.74 1.59
CA GLN A 12 -10.13 -2.81 1.72
C GLN A 12 -9.60 -1.38 1.70
N PRO A 13 -10.41 -0.41 1.26
CA PRO A 13 -9.99 0.99 1.28
C PRO A 13 -9.51 1.41 2.67
N GLY A 14 -8.39 2.10 2.71
CA GLY A 14 -7.75 2.52 3.96
C GLY A 14 -6.64 1.59 4.43
N ASP A 15 -6.49 0.41 3.84
CA ASP A 15 -5.40 -0.49 4.19
C ASP A 15 -4.07 0.10 3.73
N LEU A 16 -3.02 -0.09 4.55
CA LEU A 16 -1.66 0.34 4.22
C LEU A 16 -0.96 -0.77 3.45
N LEU A 17 -0.28 -0.39 2.38
CA LEU A 17 0.47 -1.31 1.54
C LEU A 17 1.97 -1.04 1.70
N PHE A 18 2.75 -2.10 1.78
CA PHE A 18 4.21 -2.00 1.96
C PHE A 18 4.91 -2.85 0.92
N TRP A 19 5.98 -2.29 0.35
CA TRP A 19 6.85 -2.99 -0.60
C TRP A 19 8.23 -3.13 0.02
N GLY A 20 8.87 -4.28 -0.21
CA GLY A 20 10.18 -4.58 0.33
C GLY A 20 10.11 -5.44 1.58
N ASP A 21 11.17 -5.40 2.40
CA ASP A 21 11.24 -6.16 3.64
C ASP A 21 10.25 -5.60 4.65
N VAL A 22 9.51 -6.47 5.33
CA VAL A 22 8.54 -6.07 6.35
C VAL A 22 9.20 -5.21 7.44
N ALA A 23 10.45 -5.52 7.80
CA ALA A 23 11.18 -4.79 8.82
C ALA A 23 11.69 -3.43 8.33
N ALA A 24 11.88 -3.26 7.01
CA ALA A 24 12.41 -2.04 6.42
C ALA A 24 11.84 -1.85 5.02
N PRO A 25 10.55 -1.53 4.90
CA PRO A 25 9.94 -1.34 3.58
C PRO A 25 10.51 -0.11 2.89
N TYR A 26 10.72 -0.22 1.57
CA TYR A 26 11.23 0.92 0.80
C TYR A 26 10.12 1.79 0.22
N HIS A 27 8.87 1.34 0.30
CA HIS A 27 7.74 2.09 -0.26
C HIS A 27 6.47 1.74 0.53
N VAL A 28 5.63 2.73 0.73
CA VAL A 28 4.36 2.58 1.44
C VAL A 28 3.27 3.37 0.71
N ALA A 29 2.05 2.85 0.72
CA ALA A 29 0.91 3.50 0.08
C ALA A 29 -0.37 3.18 0.85
N ILE A 30 -1.47 3.84 0.46
CA ILE A 30 -2.79 3.60 1.05
C ILE A 30 -3.72 3.09 -0.05
N TYR A 31 -4.32 1.93 0.18
CA TYR A 31 -5.26 1.34 -0.75
C TYR A 31 -6.57 2.13 -0.74
N VAL A 32 -7.10 2.45 -1.93
CA VAL A 32 -8.33 3.24 -2.06
C VAL A 32 -9.47 2.47 -2.72
N GLY A 33 -9.26 1.19 -3.00
CA GLY A 33 -10.28 0.35 -3.64
C GLY A 33 -10.05 0.22 -5.14
N ASN A 34 -10.76 -0.71 -5.76
CA ASN A 34 -10.72 -0.96 -7.21
C ASN A 34 -9.31 -1.28 -7.73
N GLY A 35 -8.47 -1.89 -6.90
CA GLY A 35 -7.11 -2.21 -7.29
C GLY A 35 -6.18 -1.02 -7.37
N GLN A 36 -6.54 0.12 -6.76
CA GLN A 36 -5.77 1.35 -6.83
C GLN A 36 -5.27 1.77 -5.46
N TYR A 37 -4.19 2.56 -5.45
CA TYR A 37 -3.62 3.09 -4.21
C TYR A 37 -3.08 4.50 -4.44
N VAL A 38 -2.95 5.27 -3.37
CA VAL A 38 -2.30 6.57 -3.39
C VAL A 38 -0.99 6.48 -2.63
N SER A 39 0.04 7.12 -3.14
CA SER A 39 1.35 7.15 -2.51
C SER A 39 2.05 8.46 -2.81
N ALA A 40 3.03 8.81 -1.96
CA ALA A 40 3.93 9.92 -2.23
C ALA A 40 5.05 9.40 -3.12
N ALA A 41 5.05 9.81 -4.39
CA ALA A 41 6.03 9.32 -5.36
C ALA A 41 7.40 9.98 -5.16
N ASP A 42 7.44 11.30 -5.21
CA ASP A 42 8.66 12.09 -4.97
C ASP A 42 8.27 13.55 -4.77
N GLU A 43 9.28 14.42 -4.61
CA GLU A 43 9.04 15.84 -4.40
C GLU A 43 8.43 16.54 -5.61
N GLN A 44 8.71 16.03 -6.79
CA GLN A 44 8.21 16.63 -8.03
C GLN A 44 6.80 16.19 -8.36
N GLN A 45 6.53 14.88 -8.22
CA GLN A 45 5.22 14.32 -8.55
C GLN A 45 4.21 14.47 -7.40
N GLY A 46 4.70 14.53 -6.15
CA GLY A 46 3.83 14.60 -4.99
C GLY A 46 3.05 13.30 -4.78
N VAL A 47 1.78 13.44 -4.42
CA VAL A 47 0.90 12.29 -4.19
C VAL A 47 0.29 11.85 -5.50
N ILE A 48 0.41 10.56 -5.82
CA ILE A 48 -0.12 9.98 -7.04
C ILE A 48 -1.11 8.87 -6.75
N LEU A 49 -2.06 8.70 -7.65
CA LEU A 49 -2.98 7.56 -7.67
C LEU A 49 -2.46 6.58 -8.72
N ALA A 50 -2.29 5.32 -8.34
CA ALA A 50 -1.78 4.30 -9.23
C ALA A 50 -2.56 3.00 -9.09
N THR A 51 -2.46 2.13 -10.09
CA THR A 51 -3.08 0.81 -10.07
C THR A 51 -2.05 -0.22 -9.64
N ILE A 52 -2.43 -1.13 -8.73
CA ILE A 52 -1.57 -2.25 -8.34
C ILE A 52 -1.36 -3.12 -9.59
N SER A 53 -0.11 -3.45 -9.88
CA SER A 53 0.22 -4.28 -11.02
C SER A 53 0.94 -5.55 -10.58
N SER A 54 0.94 -6.56 -11.44
CA SER A 54 1.66 -7.80 -11.17
C SER A 54 3.18 -7.58 -11.12
N TYR A 55 3.67 -6.49 -11.71
CA TYR A 55 5.09 -6.14 -11.69
C TYR A 55 5.48 -5.41 -10.42
N PHE A 56 4.52 -4.84 -9.70
CA PHE A 56 4.78 -4.06 -8.49
C PHE A 56 3.70 -4.40 -7.46
N TRP A 57 3.71 -5.67 -7.01
CA TRP A 57 2.75 -6.17 -6.05
C TRP A 57 3.24 -5.89 -4.63
N PRO A 58 2.39 -5.38 -3.73
CA PRO A 58 2.84 -5.13 -2.35
C PRO A 58 3.22 -6.42 -1.64
N SER A 59 4.30 -6.34 -0.87
CA SER A 59 4.79 -7.49 -0.10
C SER A 59 3.92 -7.79 1.10
N THR A 60 3.37 -6.75 1.73
CA THR A 60 2.62 -6.84 2.99
C THR A 60 1.54 -5.77 3.01
N ALA A 61 0.47 -6.03 3.75
CA ALA A 61 -0.56 -5.03 3.99
C ALA A 61 -0.96 -5.04 5.46
N ARG A 62 -1.41 -3.88 5.97
CA ARG A 62 -1.86 -3.71 7.35
C ARG A 62 -3.16 -2.91 7.36
N ARG A 63 -4.00 -3.19 8.33
CA ARG A 63 -5.25 -2.47 8.55
C ARG A 63 -5.21 -1.82 9.92
N ILE A 64 -5.59 -0.56 9.97
CA ILE A 64 -5.71 0.17 11.23
C ILE A 64 -7.11 -0.05 11.79
N LEU A 65 -7.18 -0.57 13.00
CA LEU A 65 -8.44 -0.81 13.70
C LEU A 65 -8.72 0.26 14.73
#